data_507310cab2673b8b83fd6b169aba07c9
#
_entry.id   507310cab2673b8b83fd6b169aba07c9
#
_cell.length_a   1.000
_cell.length_b   1.000
_cell.length_c   1.000
_cell.angle_alpha   90.00
_cell.angle_beta   90.00
_cell.angle_gamma   90.00
#
_symmetry.space_group_name_H-M   'P 1'
#
loop_
_entity.id
_entity.type
_entity.pdbx_description
1 polymer ?
#
loop_
_entity_poly.entity_id
_entity_poly.type
_entity_poly.pdbx_seq_one_letter_code
_entity_poly.pdbx_strand_id
1 'polypeptide(L)'
;MKEKILIVDDQFGIRILLNEVLQKEGYETFQAANGVQALDIVKKHSPDLVLLDMKIPGMDGIEILKRLKVLVQDIRVIIMTAYGELDMIQEAMDLGALTHFAKPFDIDDIRAAVKKYLRVTI
;
A
#
# COMPACT_ATOMS: atom_id res chain seq x y z
N MET A 1 5.52 -11.45 16.99
CA MET A 1 5.81 -10.08 16.51
C MET A 1 4.67 -9.57 15.67
N LYS A 2 4.37 -8.30 15.78
CA LYS A 2 3.34 -7.68 14.95
C LYS A 2 3.86 -7.47 13.53
N GLU A 3 3.03 -7.78 12.57
CA GLU A 3 3.32 -7.46 11.18
C GLU A 3 3.14 -5.95 10.97
N LYS A 4 3.99 -5.39 10.11
CA LYS A 4 4.07 -3.94 9.88
C LYS A 4 3.43 -3.60 8.55
N ILE A 5 2.54 -2.62 8.56
CA ILE A 5 1.86 -2.16 7.35
C ILE A 5 2.09 -0.67 7.17
N LEU A 6 2.51 -0.28 5.97
CA LEU A 6 2.65 1.12 5.59
C LEU A 6 1.45 1.53 4.75
N ILE A 7 0.79 2.62 5.14
CA ILE A 7 -0.34 3.19 4.42
C ILE A 7 0.13 4.48 3.74
N VAL A 8 0.07 4.51 2.42
CA VAL A 8 0.50 5.67 1.62
C VAL A 8 -0.70 6.26 0.90
N ASP A 9 -1.16 7.40 1.37
CA ASP A 9 -2.34 8.08 0.82
C ASP A 9 -2.28 9.56 1.21
N ASP A 10 -2.48 10.46 0.26
CA ASP A 10 -2.47 11.90 0.55
C ASP A 10 -3.76 12.38 1.19
N GLN A 11 -4.84 11.60 1.11
CA GLN A 11 -6.12 11.94 1.71
C GLN A 11 -6.12 11.53 3.19
N PHE A 12 -6.08 12.54 4.05
CA PHE A 12 -5.97 12.32 5.50
C PHE A 12 -7.07 11.41 6.04
N GLY A 13 -8.31 11.62 5.62
CA GLY A 13 -9.45 10.82 6.10
C GLY A 13 -9.32 9.34 5.79
N ILE A 14 -8.90 9.02 4.57
CA ILE A 14 -8.70 7.62 4.15
C ILE A 14 -7.52 7.02 4.91
N ARG A 15 -6.44 7.76 5.03
CA ARG A 15 -5.25 7.28 5.74
C ARG A 15 -5.56 6.96 7.19
N ILE A 16 -6.29 7.84 7.88
CA ILE A 16 -6.68 7.62 9.28
C ILE A 16 -7.64 6.44 9.41
N LEU A 17 -8.61 6.32 8.51
CA LEU A 17 -9.55 5.21 8.53
C LEU A 17 -8.84 3.87 8.40
N LEU A 18 -7.95 3.74 7.42
CA LEU A 18 -7.20 2.51 7.23
C LEU A 18 -6.29 2.22 8.43
N ASN A 19 -5.67 3.27 8.97
CA ASN A 19 -4.82 3.13 10.14
C ASN A 19 -5.58 2.54 11.32
N GLU A 20 -6.76 3.08 11.63
CA GLU A 20 -7.58 2.59 12.74
C GLU A 20 -8.03 1.15 12.53
N VAL A 21 -8.51 0.85 11.33
CA VAL A 21 -9.00 -0.50 11.01
C VAL A 21 -7.88 -1.53 11.17
N LEU A 22 -6.69 -1.23 10.64
CA LEU A 22 -5.59 -2.18 10.67
C LEU A 22 -4.97 -2.31 12.05
N GLN A 23 -4.93 -1.23 12.83
CA GLN A 23 -4.49 -1.32 14.23
C GLN A 23 -5.41 -2.22 15.05
N LYS A 24 -6.72 -2.15 14.82
CA LYS A 24 -7.68 -3.02 15.51
C LYS A 24 -7.49 -4.48 15.16
N GLU A 25 -6.95 -4.77 13.98
CA GLU A 25 -6.64 -6.13 13.57
C GLU A 25 -5.30 -6.63 14.16
N GLY A 26 -4.60 -5.79 14.90
CA GLY A 26 -3.38 -6.17 15.60
C GLY A 26 -2.09 -5.85 14.84
N TYR A 27 -2.15 -5.13 13.73
CA TYR A 27 -0.97 -4.75 12.97
C TYR A 27 -0.30 -3.51 13.54
N GLU A 28 1.00 -3.42 13.36
CA GLU A 28 1.74 -2.17 13.59
C GLU A 28 1.68 -1.35 12.30
N THR A 29 1.23 -0.09 12.39
CA THR A 29 0.95 0.71 11.20
C THR A 29 1.84 1.94 11.13
N PHE A 30 2.19 2.31 9.90
CA PHE A 30 2.93 3.53 9.60
C PHE A 30 2.16 4.28 8.52
N GLN A 31 2.26 5.60 8.51
CA GLN A 31 1.52 6.44 7.58
C GLN A 31 2.47 7.34 6.80
N ALA A 32 2.23 7.47 5.50
CA ALA A 32 2.92 8.40 4.63
C ALA A 32 1.91 9.14 3.76
N ALA A 33 2.10 10.43 3.61
CA ALA A 33 1.24 11.27 2.78
C ALA A 33 1.77 11.46 1.36
N ASN A 34 2.99 11.01 1.09
CA ASN A 34 3.63 11.16 -0.23
C ASN A 34 4.73 10.10 -0.41
N GLY A 35 5.29 10.07 -1.62
CA GLY A 35 6.29 9.06 -1.97
C GLY A 35 7.60 9.19 -1.21
N VAL A 36 8.04 10.41 -0.93
CA VAL A 36 9.29 10.64 -0.19
C VAL A 36 9.19 10.06 1.21
N GLN A 37 8.08 10.34 1.89
CA GLN A 37 7.83 9.79 3.22
C GLN A 37 7.74 8.26 3.17
N ALA A 38 7.07 7.71 2.16
CA ALA A 38 6.91 6.27 2.01
C ALA A 38 8.27 5.58 1.88
N LEU A 39 9.13 6.09 1.02
CA LEU A 39 10.46 5.51 0.81
C LEU A 39 11.31 5.57 2.06
N ASP A 40 11.23 6.68 2.79
CA ASP A 40 11.95 6.84 4.06
C ASP A 40 11.50 5.82 5.10
N ILE A 41 10.19 5.62 5.23
CA ILE A 41 9.63 4.65 6.18
C ILE A 41 10.04 3.22 5.81
N VAL A 42 10.04 2.88 4.52
CA VAL A 42 10.46 1.56 4.07
C VAL A 42 11.92 1.31 4.45
N LYS A 43 12.78 2.30 4.27
CA LYS A 43 14.20 2.18 4.64
C LYS A 43 14.39 1.99 6.14
N LYS A 44 13.60 2.69 6.97
CA LYS A 44 13.78 2.69 8.42
C LYS A 44 13.08 1.55 9.13
N HIS A 45 11.92 1.14 8.64
CA HIS A 45 11.04 0.25 9.40
C HIS A 45 10.76 -1.08 8.71
N SER A 46 11.10 -1.23 7.43
CA SER A 46 10.93 -2.48 6.68
C SER A 46 9.53 -3.07 6.82
N PRO A 47 8.48 -2.35 6.38
CA PRO A 47 7.11 -2.89 6.51
C PRO A 47 6.93 -4.18 5.72
N ASP A 48 6.04 -5.03 6.20
CA ASP A 48 5.73 -6.31 5.57
C ASP A 48 4.79 -6.15 4.39
N LEU A 49 3.98 -5.09 4.40
CA LEU A 49 3.01 -4.82 3.35
C LEU A 49 2.82 -3.31 3.20
N VAL A 50 2.63 -2.86 1.97
CA VAL A 50 2.35 -1.44 1.67
C VAL A 50 0.99 -1.34 0.99
N LEU A 51 0.13 -0.46 1.50
CA LEU A 51 -1.08 -0.02 0.80
C LEU A 51 -0.73 1.30 0.13
N LEU A 52 -0.73 1.32 -1.19
CA LEU A 52 -0.22 2.45 -1.97
C LEU A 52 -1.32 3.07 -2.83
N ASP A 53 -1.67 4.33 -2.53
CA ASP A 53 -2.52 5.12 -3.40
C ASP A 53 -1.71 5.54 -4.63
N MET A 54 -2.21 5.22 -5.81
CA MET A 54 -1.49 5.47 -7.07
C MET A 54 -1.62 6.91 -7.55
N LYS A 55 -2.53 7.70 -6.98
CA LYS A 55 -2.71 9.11 -7.34
C LYS A 55 -2.31 10.03 -6.21
N ILE A 56 -1.01 10.21 -6.03
CA ILE A 56 -0.47 11.10 -5.01
C ILE A 56 0.27 12.24 -5.71
N PRO A 57 0.05 13.51 -5.30
CA PRO A 57 0.80 14.63 -5.87
C PRO A 57 2.31 14.49 -5.66
N GLY A 58 3.08 14.94 -6.62
CA GLY A 58 4.54 15.00 -6.55
C GLY A 58 5.24 13.83 -7.20
N MET A 59 5.06 12.64 -6.67
CA MET A 59 5.66 11.44 -7.26
C MET A 59 4.53 10.48 -7.65
N ASP A 60 4.51 10.09 -8.91
CA ASP A 60 3.48 9.21 -9.44
C ASP A 60 3.59 7.80 -8.80
N GLY A 61 2.45 7.15 -8.62
CA GLY A 61 2.37 5.85 -7.94
C GLY A 61 3.20 4.75 -8.61
N ILE A 62 3.28 4.75 -9.94
CA ILE A 62 4.12 3.79 -10.66
C ILE A 62 5.59 4.01 -10.31
N GLU A 63 6.03 5.26 -10.24
CA GLU A 63 7.41 5.57 -9.85
C GLU A 63 7.68 5.14 -8.40
N ILE A 64 6.74 5.38 -7.49
CA ILE A 64 6.87 4.94 -6.11
C ILE A 64 7.01 3.42 -6.06
N LEU A 65 6.16 2.71 -6.78
CA LEU A 65 6.20 1.24 -6.82
C LEU A 65 7.54 0.73 -7.33
N LYS A 66 8.06 1.32 -8.40
CA LYS A 66 9.38 0.95 -8.93
C LYS A 66 10.47 1.13 -7.89
N ARG A 67 10.47 2.26 -7.19
CA ARG A 67 11.47 2.55 -6.17
C ARG A 67 11.35 1.63 -4.96
N LEU A 68 10.12 1.29 -4.56
CA LEU A 68 9.90 0.32 -3.50
C LEU A 68 10.50 -1.04 -3.85
N LYS A 69 10.30 -1.49 -5.09
CA LYS A 69 10.84 -2.77 -5.56
C LYS A 69 12.37 -2.78 -5.65
N VAL A 70 12.98 -1.63 -5.91
CA VAL A 70 14.44 -1.50 -5.88
C VAL A 70 14.97 -1.61 -4.44
N LEU A 71 14.29 -0.96 -3.49
CA LEU A 71 14.70 -0.99 -2.08
C LEU A 71 14.50 -2.37 -1.46
N VAL A 72 13.36 -3.02 -1.76
CA VAL A 72 13.02 -4.33 -1.22
C VAL A 72 12.38 -5.13 -2.35
N GLN A 73 13.15 -6.03 -2.96
CA GLN A 73 12.71 -6.75 -4.15
C GLN A 73 11.38 -7.48 -3.95
N ASP A 74 11.19 -8.10 -2.79
CA ASP A 74 10.00 -8.91 -2.50
C ASP A 74 8.93 -8.16 -1.72
N ILE A 75 8.98 -6.82 -1.70
CA ILE A 75 8.01 -6.04 -0.95
C ILE A 75 6.60 -6.31 -1.46
N ARG A 76 5.68 -6.53 -0.53
CA ARG A 76 4.27 -6.78 -0.86
C ARG A 76 3.55 -5.46 -0.94
N VAL A 77 2.94 -5.19 -2.11
CA VAL A 77 2.24 -3.93 -2.35
C VAL A 77 0.84 -4.22 -2.86
N ILE A 78 -0.15 -3.61 -2.21
CA ILE A 78 -1.52 -3.56 -2.68
C ILE A 78 -1.77 -2.13 -3.12
N ILE A 79 -2.25 -1.92 -4.34
CA ILE A 79 -2.48 -0.58 -4.86
C ILE A 79 -3.93 -0.16 -4.72
N MET A 80 -4.14 1.14 -4.54
CA MET A 80 -5.47 1.77 -4.51
C MET A 80 -5.53 2.76 -5.67
N THR A 81 -6.59 2.70 -6.46
CA THR A 81 -6.72 3.49 -7.69
C THR A 81 -8.05 4.21 -7.76
N ALA A 82 -8.15 5.21 -8.64
CA ALA A 82 -9.43 5.75 -9.02
C ALA A 82 -10.12 4.80 -10.01
N TYR A 83 -11.43 4.86 -10.05
CA TYR A 83 -12.21 4.04 -10.97
C TYR A 83 -11.81 4.33 -12.43
N GLY A 84 -11.63 3.29 -13.21
CA GLY A 84 -11.39 3.42 -14.66
C GLY A 84 -9.93 3.52 -15.08
N GLU A 85 -8.97 3.40 -14.18
CA GLU A 85 -7.55 3.54 -14.51
C GLU A 85 -6.91 2.20 -14.88
N LEU A 86 -7.44 1.56 -15.89
CA LEU A 86 -7.07 0.19 -16.27
C LEU A 86 -5.61 0.05 -16.71
N ASP A 87 -5.09 1.02 -17.46
CA ASP A 87 -3.70 0.95 -17.95
C ASP A 87 -2.71 1.04 -16.81
N MET A 88 -2.97 1.92 -15.83
CA MET A 88 -2.13 2.05 -14.66
C MET A 88 -2.17 0.78 -13.80
N ILE A 89 -3.35 0.20 -13.64
CA ILE A 89 -3.50 -1.06 -12.90
C ILE A 89 -2.68 -2.15 -13.55
N GLN A 90 -2.77 -2.29 -14.88
CA GLN A 90 -2.03 -3.31 -15.60
C GLN A 90 -0.52 -3.11 -15.43
N GLU A 91 -0.04 -1.89 -15.56
CA GLU A 91 1.37 -1.58 -15.38
C GLU A 91 1.84 -1.93 -13.97
N ALA A 92 1.04 -1.59 -12.95
CA ALA A 92 1.38 -1.89 -11.56
C ALA A 92 1.41 -3.40 -11.30
N MET A 93 0.45 -4.13 -11.87
CA MET A 93 0.43 -5.60 -11.72
C MET A 93 1.65 -6.23 -12.40
N ASP A 94 2.05 -5.73 -13.56
CA ASP A 94 3.25 -6.19 -14.25
C ASP A 94 4.52 -5.91 -13.44
N LEU A 95 4.52 -4.86 -12.64
CA LEU A 95 5.62 -4.53 -11.74
C LEU A 95 5.61 -5.34 -10.44
N GLY A 96 4.60 -6.18 -10.24
CA GLY A 96 4.54 -7.08 -9.09
C GLY A 96 3.58 -6.67 -7.98
N ALA A 97 2.68 -5.71 -8.19
CA ALA A 97 1.62 -5.43 -7.22
C ALA A 97 0.75 -6.68 -7.05
N LEU A 98 0.32 -6.94 -5.82
CA LEU A 98 -0.39 -8.17 -5.50
C LEU A 98 -1.85 -8.14 -5.93
N THR A 99 -2.50 -6.99 -5.73
CA THR A 99 -3.88 -6.79 -6.11
C THR A 99 -4.17 -5.28 -6.11
N HIS A 100 -5.37 -4.91 -6.47
CA HIS A 100 -5.78 -3.51 -6.54
C HIS A 100 -7.19 -3.33 -6.01
N PHE A 101 -7.48 -2.13 -5.51
CA PHE A 101 -8.81 -1.73 -5.09
C PHE A 101 -9.12 -0.35 -5.67
N ALA A 102 -10.29 -0.20 -6.28
CA ALA A 102 -10.76 1.10 -6.75
C ALA A 102 -11.43 1.86 -5.61
N LYS A 103 -11.20 3.15 -5.53
CA LYS A 103 -11.91 4.02 -4.58
C LYS A 103 -13.27 4.43 -5.16
N PRO A 104 -14.33 4.43 -4.38
CA PRO A 104 -14.41 4.03 -2.97
C PRO A 104 -14.36 2.50 -2.84
N PHE A 105 -13.60 2.02 -1.86
CA PHE A 105 -13.47 0.59 -1.61
C PHE A 105 -14.24 0.18 -0.35
N ASP A 106 -14.50 -1.11 -0.23
CA ASP A 106 -15.08 -1.70 0.97
C ASP A 106 -13.94 -2.01 1.96
N ILE A 107 -14.07 -1.51 3.18
CA ILE A 107 -13.08 -1.74 4.24
C ILE A 107 -12.89 -3.23 4.52
N ASP A 108 -13.97 -4.01 4.47
CA ASP A 108 -13.88 -5.44 4.73
C ASP A 108 -13.08 -6.16 3.65
N ASP A 109 -13.16 -5.70 2.41
CA ASP A 109 -12.35 -6.26 1.31
C ASP A 109 -10.87 -5.96 1.54
N ILE A 110 -10.53 -4.76 1.99
CA ILE A 110 -9.14 -4.39 2.31
C ILE A 110 -8.62 -5.25 3.46
N ARG A 111 -9.41 -5.41 4.53
CA ARG A 111 -9.01 -6.24 5.67
C ARG A 111 -8.74 -7.68 5.26
N ALA A 112 -9.63 -8.24 4.44
CA ALA A 112 -9.47 -9.62 3.96
C ALA A 112 -8.23 -9.77 3.09
N ALA A 113 -7.96 -8.81 2.20
CA ALA A 113 -6.79 -8.85 1.32
C ALA A 113 -5.49 -8.73 2.12
N VAL A 114 -5.43 -7.82 3.07
CA VAL A 114 -4.24 -7.66 3.94
C VAL A 114 -3.94 -8.97 4.65
N LYS A 115 -4.95 -9.58 5.25
CA LYS A 115 -4.80 -10.85 5.95
C LYS A 115 -4.32 -11.96 5.02
N LYS A 116 -4.91 -12.06 3.84
CA LYS A 116 -4.56 -13.06 2.84
C LYS A 116 -3.09 -12.93 2.41
N TYR A 117 -2.67 -11.73 2.05
CA TYR A 117 -1.33 -11.53 1.48
C TYR A 117 -0.22 -11.53 2.53
N LEU A 118 -0.52 -11.23 3.78
CA LEU A 118 0.45 -11.38 4.86
C LEU A 118 0.67 -12.83 5.27
N ARG A 119 -0.28 -13.71 4.99
CA ARG A 119 -0.17 -15.13 5.31
C ARG A 119 0.47 -15.98 4.23
N VAL A 120 0.73 -15.41 3.08
CA VAL A 120 1.37 -16.16 2.00
C VAL A 120 2.83 -16.36 2.37
N THR A 121 3.17 -17.58 2.74
CA THR A 121 4.56 -17.99 2.94
C THR A 121 4.99 -18.77 1.70
N ILE A 122 6.13 -18.43 1.21
CA ILE A 122 6.71 -19.12 0.06
C ILE A 122 7.76 -20.11 0.56
#